data_2cfa9c542674676424af0b0a1e5e0530
#
_entry.id   2cfa9c542674676424af0b0a1e5e0530
#
_cell.length_a   1.000
_cell.length_b   1.000
_cell.length_c   1.000
_cell.angle_alpha   90.00
_cell.angle_beta   90.00
_cell.angle_gamma   90.00
#
_symmetry.space_group_name_H-M   'P 1'
#
loop_
_entity.id
_entity.type
_entity.pdbx_description
1 polymer ?
#
loop_
_entity_poly.entity_id
_entity_poly.type
_entity_poly.pdbx_seq_one_letter_code
_entity_poly.pdbx_strand_id
1 'polypeptide(L)'
;SGLELQKEFIYIEVPAGQGVYTWIDYNENNIKELNEFEIAIFNDQASYIKVYTPNNNYIKIYQFQYNQNLNINLKRIIKGESVIGKFLSKFYNQTALNTQKKLNDLELNTLINPFVNADNPIIQQMSNSLRNSLFFNRSNPKYSIEYTKQLFANKMLLINGTDFRSTAKEQVKLRWNLNKLFMLNSELNFHAKQNSSTYASSRNFFIIENENKHQLSYQPNTLFRIGIEGRYNEKINDENFGNEKAYLTQMGINLRKSKKTSGLINAAFNVVNINYNGNSNSTIGYEMLEGLQPGTNFTWQLNLQRKMANNIQLTLNYNGRKSSEVKTIHTGGIQLRAFF
;
A
#
# COMPACT_ATOMS: atom_id res chain seq x y z
N SER A 1 18.33 -14.06 24.01
CA SER A 1 17.17 -13.87 24.90
C SER A 1 17.38 -12.62 25.74
N GLY A 2 16.30 -11.98 26.14
CA GLY A 2 16.30 -10.78 26.98
C GLY A 2 14.96 -10.60 27.67
N LEU A 3 14.87 -9.54 28.46
CA LEU A 3 13.62 -9.05 29.03
C LEU A 3 13.18 -7.82 28.22
N GLU A 4 11.93 -7.77 27.84
CA GLU A 4 11.33 -6.63 27.14
C GLU A 4 10.09 -6.13 27.91
N LEU A 5 9.92 -4.81 27.95
CA LEU A 5 8.72 -4.21 28.52
C LEU A 5 7.53 -4.47 27.61
N GLN A 6 6.43 -4.89 28.19
CA GLN A 6 5.16 -4.98 27.49
C GLN A 6 4.74 -3.60 27.00
N LYS A 7 4.14 -3.50 25.83
CA LYS A 7 3.79 -2.21 25.22
C LYS A 7 2.31 -1.93 25.37
N GLU A 8 2.03 -0.72 25.72
CA GLU A 8 0.74 -0.06 25.59
C GLU A 8 0.86 1.02 24.52
N PHE A 9 -0.24 1.49 23.98
CA PHE A 9 -0.19 2.57 23.02
C PHE A 9 -1.32 3.58 23.25
N ILE A 10 -1.05 4.80 22.85
CA ILE A 10 -1.99 5.90 22.79
C ILE A 10 -1.90 6.56 21.42
N TYR A 11 -2.97 7.23 21.00
CA TYR A 11 -2.94 8.10 19.83
C TYR A 11 -2.77 9.55 20.29
N ILE A 12 -1.81 10.23 19.70
CA ILE A 12 -1.50 11.64 19.97
C ILE A 12 -1.87 12.45 18.74
N GLU A 13 -2.63 13.52 18.94
CA GLU A 13 -3.01 14.44 17.89
C GLU A 13 -1.82 15.29 17.43
N VAL A 14 -1.68 15.44 16.12
CA VAL A 14 -0.65 16.24 15.48
C VAL A 14 -1.31 17.07 14.36
N PRO A 15 -0.65 18.12 13.85
CA PRO A 15 -1.20 18.88 12.73
C PRO A 15 -1.55 17.99 11.55
N ALA A 16 -2.66 18.28 10.86
CA ALA A 16 -3.13 17.53 9.70
C ALA A 16 -2.02 17.37 8.64
N GLY A 17 -1.84 16.16 8.14
CA GLY A 17 -0.78 15.80 7.20
C GLY A 17 0.56 15.43 7.84
N GLN A 18 0.70 15.52 9.16
CA GLN A 18 1.90 15.07 9.90
C GLN A 18 1.69 13.75 10.62
N GLY A 19 0.45 13.27 10.68
CA GLY A 19 0.08 12.00 11.28
C GLY A 19 0.15 10.82 10.30
N VAL A 20 -0.32 9.68 10.81
CA VAL A 20 -0.49 8.43 10.06
C VAL A 20 -1.94 7.94 10.17
N TYR A 21 -2.62 8.31 11.25
CA TYR A 21 -3.97 7.85 11.56
C TYR A 21 -4.96 9.00 11.49
N THR A 22 -6.22 8.65 11.20
CA THR A 22 -7.40 9.50 11.34
C THR A 22 -8.30 8.91 12.43
N TRP A 23 -9.01 9.77 13.17
CA TRP A 23 -10.06 9.35 14.07
C TRP A 23 -11.42 9.48 13.38
N ILE A 24 -12.24 8.45 13.48
CA ILE A 24 -13.59 8.39 12.92
C ILE A 24 -14.51 7.93 14.03
N ASP A 25 -15.39 8.81 14.47
CA ASP A 25 -16.41 8.54 15.49
C ASP A 25 -17.51 7.67 14.87
N TYR A 26 -17.38 6.34 15.01
CA TYR A 26 -18.31 5.38 14.41
C TYR A 26 -19.63 5.26 15.21
N ASN A 27 -19.59 5.55 16.51
CA ASN A 27 -20.74 5.43 17.40
C ASN A 27 -21.37 6.80 17.76
N GLU A 28 -20.84 7.91 17.25
CA GLU A 28 -21.30 9.28 17.41
C GLU A 28 -21.34 9.76 18.88
N ASN A 29 -20.44 9.22 19.74
CA ASN A 29 -20.37 9.57 21.14
C ASN A 29 -19.40 10.72 21.45
N ASN A 30 -18.62 11.19 20.49
CA ASN A 30 -17.56 12.20 20.58
C ASN A 30 -16.42 11.82 21.56
N ILE A 31 -16.25 10.54 21.87
CA ILE A 31 -15.17 10.01 22.70
C ILE A 31 -14.16 9.29 21.80
N LYS A 32 -12.88 9.65 21.91
CA LYS A 32 -11.83 9.02 21.11
C LYS A 32 -11.49 7.63 21.67
N GLU A 33 -12.09 6.59 21.12
CA GLU A 33 -11.86 5.20 21.49
C GLU A 33 -10.76 4.58 20.63
N LEU A 34 -10.00 3.60 21.17
CA LEU A 34 -8.87 2.98 20.47
C LEU A 34 -9.26 2.24 19.17
N ASN A 35 -10.50 1.79 19.09
CA ASN A 35 -11.07 1.08 17.93
C ASN A 35 -11.56 2.02 16.80
N GLU A 36 -11.48 3.33 16.98
CA GLU A 36 -11.94 4.35 16.03
C GLU A 36 -10.82 5.03 15.25
N PHE A 37 -9.58 4.59 15.47
CA PHE A 37 -8.43 5.14 14.75
C PHE A 37 -8.06 4.25 13.56
N GLU A 38 -8.15 4.80 12.35
CA GLU A 38 -7.82 4.14 11.10
C GLU A 38 -6.54 4.72 10.49
N ILE A 39 -5.85 3.93 9.66
CA ILE A 39 -4.75 4.46 8.85
C ILE A 39 -5.35 5.43 7.83
N ALA A 40 -4.92 6.69 7.87
CA ALA A 40 -5.44 7.72 7.00
C ALA A 40 -5.12 7.42 5.53
N ILE A 41 -6.14 7.36 4.68
CA ILE A 41 -6.01 7.16 3.24
C ILE A 41 -5.61 8.48 2.56
N PHE A 42 -6.15 9.59 3.06
CA PHE A 42 -5.83 10.92 2.57
C PHE A 42 -4.96 11.68 3.56
N ASN A 43 -3.95 12.38 3.06
CA ASN A 43 -2.98 13.08 3.90
C ASN A 43 -3.61 14.17 4.80
N ASP A 44 -4.68 14.81 4.36
CA ASP A 44 -5.41 15.81 5.15
C ASP A 44 -6.11 15.23 6.37
N GLN A 45 -6.43 13.93 6.37
CA GLN A 45 -7.02 13.22 7.49
C GLN A 45 -5.97 12.70 8.48
N ALA A 46 -4.70 12.65 8.10
CA ALA A 46 -3.60 12.11 8.89
C ALA A 46 -3.22 13.06 10.04
N SER A 47 -4.02 13.03 11.12
CA SER A 47 -3.92 13.95 12.27
C SER A 47 -3.52 13.27 13.56
N TYR A 48 -3.19 11.97 13.54
CA TYR A 48 -2.79 11.23 14.74
C TYR A 48 -1.57 10.36 14.47
N ILE A 49 -0.73 10.23 15.51
CA ILE A 49 0.38 9.27 15.56
C ILE A 49 0.15 8.28 16.67
N LYS A 50 0.50 7.01 16.44
CA LYS A 50 0.47 5.94 17.45
C LYS A 50 1.79 5.94 18.19
N VAL A 51 1.75 6.19 19.50
CA VAL A 51 2.92 6.23 20.39
C VAL A 51 2.84 5.08 21.36
N TYR A 52 3.91 4.29 21.43
CA TYR A 52 4.02 3.18 22.39
C TYR A 52 4.61 3.68 23.70
N THR A 53 3.91 3.39 24.78
CA THR A 53 4.37 3.66 26.13
C THR A 53 4.81 2.36 26.80
N PRO A 54 6.00 2.28 27.37
CA PRO A 54 6.42 1.13 28.16
C PRO A 54 5.62 1.09 29.48
N ASN A 55 5.29 -0.11 29.91
CA ASN A 55 4.78 -0.32 31.26
C ASN A 55 5.84 -1.05 32.12
N ASN A 56 5.52 -1.32 33.39
CA ASN A 56 6.45 -1.98 34.30
C ASN A 56 6.44 -3.51 34.22
N ASN A 57 5.72 -4.11 33.26
CA ASN A 57 5.62 -5.55 33.05
C ASN A 57 6.69 -6.03 32.10
N TYR A 58 7.62 -6.82 32.59
CA TYR A 58 8.68 -7.44 31.79
C TYR A 58 8.27 -8.84 31.35
N ILE A 59 8.49 -9.13 30.09
CA ILE A 59 8.34 -10.48 29.51
C ILE A 59 9.69 -10.97 29.01
N LYS A 60 9.99 -12.25 29.25
CA LYS A 60 11.15 -12.91 28.66
C LYS A 60 10.89 -13.11 27.18
N ILE A 61 11.86 -12.76 26.34
CA ILE A 61 11.78 -12.93 24.91
C ILE A 61 13.00 -13.64 24.34
N TYR A 62 12.74 -14.42 23.27
CA TYR A 62 13.72 -14.95 22.35
C TYR A 62 13.52 -14.28 21.01
N GLN A 63 14.53 -13.56 20.50
CA GLN A 63 14.43 -12.81 19.27
C GLN A 63 15.19 -13.49 18.16
N PHE A 64 14.60 -13.51 16.97
CA PHE A 64 15.21 -13.91 15.71
C PHE A 64 14.94 -12.86 14.64
N GLN A 65 15.99 -12.53 13.87
CA GLN A 65 15.90 -11.66 12.72
C GLN A 65 16.70 -12.26 11.57
N TYR A 66 16.07 -12.31 10.39
CA TYR A 66 16.71 -12.80 9.19
C TYR A 66 16.30 -11.98 7.99
N ASN A 67 17.28 -11.58 7.18
CA ASN A 67 17.10 -10.82 5.95
C ASN A 67 17.85 -11.52 4.83
N GLN A 68 17.17 -11.78 3.72
CA GLN A 68 17.77 -12.38 2.54
C GLN A 68 17.30 -11.66 1.28
N ASN A 69 18.25 -11.36 0.39
CA ASN A 69 17.95 -10.90 -0.97
C ASN A 69 18.65 -11.82 -1.97
N LEU A 70 17.85 -12.42 -2.87
CA LEU A 70 18.34 -13.32 -3.90
C LEU A 70 17.98 -12.76 -5.27
N ASN A 71 18.96 -12.61 -6.14
CA ASN A 71 18.77 -12.14 -7.52
C ASN A 71 19.32 -13.20 -8.49
N ILE A 72 18.46 -13.80 -9.29
CA ILE A 72 18.82 -14.84 -10.25
C ILE A 72 18.64 -14.29 -11.66
N ASN A 73 19.75 -14.15 -12.39
CA ASN A 73 19.74 -13.71 -13.78
C ASN A 73 20.07 -14.91 -14.69
N LEU A 74 19.04 -15.52 -15.27
CA LEU A 74 19.23 -16.71 -16.09
C LEU A 74 20.05 -16.42 -17.36
N LYS A 75 20.06 -15.20 -17.86
CA LYS A 75 20.91 -14.79 -19.00
C LYS A 75 22.40 -14.94 -18.69
N ARG A 76 22.83 -14.81 -17.42
CA ARG A 76 24.22 -14.99 -17.03
C ARG A 76 24.60 -16.45 -16.80
N ILE A 77 23.60 -17.28 -16.49
CA ILE A 77 23.80 -18.70 -16.16
C ILE A 77 23.71 -19.55 -17.44
N ILE A 78 22.70 -19.29 -18.26
CA ILE A 78 22.43 -20.06 -19.47
C ILE A 78 23.12 -19.38 -20.67
N LYS A 79 24.23 -19.97 -21.09
CA LYS A 79 25.01 -19.52 -22.26
C LYS A 79 24.70 -20.29 -23.55
N GLY A 80 23.69 -21.16 -23.54
CA GLY A 80 23.34 -22.04 -24.66
C GLY A 80 22.69 -21.32 -25.82
N GLU A 81 23.03 -21.71 -27.06
CA GLU A 81 22.43 -21.19 -28.29
C GLU A 81 21.11 -21.88 -28.66
N SER A 82 20.70 -22.92 -27.92
CA SER A 82 19.47 -23.64 -28.12
C SER A 82 18.23 -22.71 -27.99
N VAL A 83 17.13 -23.03 -28.66
CA VAL A 83 15.88 -22.27 -28.62
C VAL A 83 15.38 -22.16 -27.18
N ILE A 84 15.46 -23.24 -26.39
CA ILE A 84 15.07 -23.30 -24.99
C ILE A 84 15.98 -22.41 -24.15
N GLY A 85 17.30 -22.44 -24.37
CA GLY A 85 18.26 -21.60 -23.66
C GLY A 85 18.01 -20.10 -23.91
N LYS A 86 17.75 -19.72 -25.16
CA LYS A 86 17.36 -18.34 -25.54
C LYS A 86 16.04 -17.89 -24.90
N PHE A 87 15.07 -18.79 -24.75
CA PHE A 87 13.81 -18.48 -24.06
C PHE A 87 14.03 -18.31 -22.55
N LEU A 88 14.68 -19.25 -21.88
CA LEU A 88 14.97 -19.19 -20.44
C LEU A 88 15.85 -18.02 -20.06
N SER A 89 16.78 -17.59 -20.93
CA SER A 89 17.63 -16.42 -20.69
C SER A 89 16.87 -15.09 -20.56
N LYS A 90 15.59 -15.04 -20.97
CA LYS A 90 14.75 -13.85 -20.84
C LYS A 90 14.18 -13.68 -19.41
N PHE A 91 14.31 -14.69 -18.55
CA PHE A 91 13.80 -14.65 -17.20
C PHE A 91 14.82 -14.08 -16.22
N TYR A 92 14.31 -13.32 -15.27
CA TYR A 92 15.05 -12.75 -14.15
C TYR A 92 14.17 -12.84 -12.92
N ASN A 93 14.72 -13.32 -11.81
CA ASN A 93 13.99 -13.43 -10.54
C ASN A 93 14.66 -12.60 -9.44
N GLN A 94 13.83 -11.93 -8.64
CA GLN A 94 14.24 -11.24 -7.42
C GLN A 94 13.38 -11.73 -6.26
N THR A 95 14.03 -12.18 -5.19
CA THR A 95 13.36 -12.58 -3.96
C THR A 95 13.97 -11.80 -2.80
N ALA A 96 13.12 -11.18 -2.00
CA ALA A 96 13.47 -10.53 -0.75
C ALA A 96 12.64 -11.14 0.38
N LEU A 97 13.30 -11.65 1.39
CA LEU A 97 12.70 -12.19 2.61
C LEU A 97 13.23 -11.39 3.79
N ASN A 98 12.31 -10.88 4.59
CA ASN A 98 12.62 -10.26 5.87
C ASN A 98 11.70 -10.88 6.92
N THR A 99 12.26 -11.42 7.98
CA THR A 99 11.52 -11.97 9.10
C THR A 99 12.14 -11.51 10.42
N GLN A 100 11.28 -11.03 11.30
CA GLN A 100 11.62 -10.70 12.67
C GLN A 100 10.55 -11.27 13.59
N LYS A 101 10.98 -12.02 14.62
CA LYS A 101 10.09 -12.63 15.58
C LYS A 101 10.61 -12.49 16.99
N LYS A 102 9.68 -12.38 17.94
CA LYS A 102 9.92 -12.45 19.36
C LYS A 102 8.95 -13.47 19.97
N LEU A 103 9.49 -14.44 20.66
CA LEU A 103 8.75 -15.52 21.30
C LEU A 103 8.95 -15.43 22.81
N ASN A 104 7.95 -15.83 23.60
CA ASN A 104 8.08 -15.92 25.06
C ASN A 104 8.72 -17.27 25.49
N ASP A 105 8.73 -18.26 24.62
CA ASP A 105 9.37 -19.56 24.85
C ASP A 105 10.26 -19.93 23.66
N LEU A 106 11.29 -20.76 23.90
CA LEU A 106 12.26 -21.18 22.89
C LEU A 106 11.77 -22.40 22.13
N GLU A 107 11.05 -22.15 21.06
CA GLU A 107 10.68 -23.15 20.07
C GLU A 107 11.40 -22.84 18.74
N LEU A 108 12.46 -23.60 18.43
CA LEU A 108 13.33 -23.31 17.28
C LEU A 108 12.57 -23.36 15.94
N ASN A 109 11.64 -24.31 15.78
CA ASN A 109 10.87 -24.38 14.53
C ASN A 109 10.02 -23.12 14.31
N THR A 110 9.29 -22.67 15.32
CA THR A 110 8.50 -21.44 15.27
C THR A 110 9.36 -20.19 15.11
N LEU A 111 10.54 -20.19 15.73
CA LEU A 111 11.48 -19.07 15.65
C LEU A 111 12.04 -18.88 14.24
N ILE A 112 12.51 -19.99 13.62
CA ILE A 112 13.23 -19.95 12.33
C ILE A 112 12.28 -19.96 11.13
N ASN A 113 11.17 -20.71 11.19
CA ASN A 113 10.25 -20.84 10.06
C ASN A 113 9.49 -19.53 9.75
N PRO A 114 9.75 -18.86 8.62
CA PRO A 114 9.07 -17.59 8.28
C PRO A 114 7.56 -17.74 7.98
N PHE A 115 7.09 -18.97 7.75
CA PHE A 115 5.71 -19.29 7.37
C PHE A 115 4.89 -19.89 8.52
N VAL A 116 5.34 -19.73 9.77
CA VAL A 116 4.59 -20.20 10.92
C VAL A 116 3.27 -19.45 11.06
N ASN A 117 2.23 -20.18 11.55
CA ASN A 117 0.94 -19.55 11.82
C ASN A 117 1.07 -18.46 12.91
N ALA A 118 0.53 -17.30 12.62
CA ALA A 118 0.53 -16.16 13.54
C ALA A 118 -0.33 -16.41 14.81
N ASP A 119 -1.29 -17.34 14.76
CA ASP A 119 -2.15 -17.67 15.92
C ASP A 119 -1.40 -18.38 17.05
N ASN A 120 -0.17 -18.85 16.78
CA ASN A 120 0.63 -19.51 17.82
C ASN A 120 0.81 -18.56 19.02
N PRO A 121 0.37 -18.94 20.24
CA PRO A 121 0.35 -18.09 21.44
C PRO A 121 1.74 -17.72 21.95
N ILE A 122 2.78 -18.50 21.61
CA ILE A 122 4.15 -18.16 22.02
C ILE A 122 4.74 -16.99 21.22
N ILE A 123 4.12 -16.62 20.08
CA ILE A 123 4.56 -15.47 19.28
C ILE A 123 4.04 -14.18 19.89
N GLN A 124 4.93 -13.43 20.50
CA GLN A 124 4.62 -12.13 21.10
C GLN A 124 4.63 -11.00 20.06
N GLN A 125 5.58 -11.06 19.15
CA GLN A 125 5.70 -10.13 18.04
C GLN A 125 6.22 -10.86 16.81
N MET A 126 5.65 -10.53 15.65
CA MET A 126 6.10 -11.05 14.36
C MET A 126 5.99 -9.94 13.30
N SER A 127 7.01 -9.82 12.48
CA SER A 127 6.98 -9.00 11.27
C SER A 127 7.66 -9.78 10.16
N ASN A 128 6.87 -10.33 9.25
CA ASN A 128 7.33 -11.11 8.12
C ASN A 128 6.97 -10.41 6.83
N SER A 129 7.92 -10.35 5.91
CA SER A 129 7.73 -9.81 4.57
C SER A 129 8.47 -10.67 3.56
N LEU A 130 7.74 -11.25 2.61
CA LEU A 130 8.29 -11.96 1.45
C LEU A 130 7.83 -11.24 0.20
N ARG A 131 8.77 -10.88 -0.67
CA ARG A 131 8.50 -10.41 -2.02
C ARG A 131 9.28 -11.26 -3.01
N ASN A 132 8.58 -11.85 -3.97
CA ASN A 132 9.19 -12.51 -5.12
C ASN A 132 8.67 -11.84 -6.40
N SER A 133 9.59 -11.43 -7.28
CA SER A 133 9.26 -10.87 -8.59
C SER A 133 9.94 -11.68 -9.68
N LEU A 134 9.16 -12.23 -10.58
CA LEU A 134 9.61 -12.94 -11.77
C LEU A 134 9.37 -12.03 -13.00
N PHE A 135 10.44 -11.70 -13.68
CA PHE A 135 10.40 -10.86 -14.87
C PHE A 135 10.65 -11.70 -16.12
N PHE A 136 9.86 -11.46 -17.14
CA PHE A 136 10.09 -11.93 -18.48
C PHE A 136 10.35 -10.74 -19.40
N ASN A 137 11.42 -10.80 -20.20
CA ASN A 137 11.84 -9.72 -21.11
C ASN A 137 12.08 -8.36 -20.44
N ARG A 138 12.57 -8.32 -19.19
CA ARG A 138 12.74 -7.09 -18.39
C ARG A 138 13.41 -5.93 -19.13
N SER A 139 14.44 -6.23 -19.91
CA SER A 139 15.23 -5.23 -20.67
C SER A 139 14.74 -5.03 -22.11
N ASN A 140 13.66 -5.66 -22.52
CA ASN A 140 13.15 -5.52 -23.88
C ASN A 140 12.40 -4.19 -24.04
N PRO A 141 12.73 -3.36 -25.05
CA PRO A 141 12.05 -2.08 -25.24
C PRO A 141 10.60 -2.24 -25.74
N LYS A 142 10.23 -3.37 -26.34
CA LYS A 142 8.89 -3.58 -26.93
C LYS A 142 7.88 -4.01 -25.88
N TYR A 143 8.18 -5.04 -25.08
CA TYR A 143 7.28 -5.52 -24.05
C TYR A 143 8.02 -6.23 -22.91
N SER A 144 7.45 -6.19 -21.72
CA SER A 144 7.90 -6.95 -20.57
C SER A 144 6.71 -7.38 -19.72
N ILE A 145 6.83 -8.55 -19.09
CA ILE A 145 5.86 -9.09 -18.15
C ILE A 145 6.56 -9.24 -16.81
N GLU A 146 5.89 -8.84 -15.74
CA GLU A 146 6.31 -9.02 -14.35
C GLU A 146 5.19 -9.72 -13.59
N TYR A 147 5.52 -10.84 -12.93
CA TYR A 147 4.68 -11.43 -11.91
C TYR A 147 5.32 -11.17 -10.55
N THR A 148 4.57 -10.59 -9.62
CA THR A 148 5.04 -10.32 -8.26
C THR A 148 4.08 -10.93 -7.26
N LYS A 149 4.64 -11.72 -6.33
CA LYS A 149 3.96 -12.20 -5.12
C LYS A 149 4.55 -11.51 -3.90
N GLN A 150 3.67 -10.94 -3.08
CA GLN A 150 4.05 -10.29 -1.82
C GLN A 150 3.20 -10.89 -0.70
N LEU A 151 3.86 -11.27 0.38
CA LEU A 151 3.23 -11.70 1.62
C LEU A 151 3.77 -10.81 2.72
N PHE A 152 2.87 -10.23 3.47
CA PHE A 152 3.19 -9.44 4.66
C PHE A 152 2.33 -9.93 5.81
N ALA A 153 2.94 -10.10 6.99
CA ALA A 153 2.23 -10.42 8.21
C ALA A 153 2.90 -9.71 9.39
N ASN A 154 2.10 -9.06 10.20
CA ASN A 154 2.53 -8.37 11.41
C ASN A 154 1.62 -8.79 12.57
N LYS A 155 2.21 -9.25 13.66
CA LYS A 155 1.53 -9.54 14.93
C LYS A 155 2.22 -8.77 16.04
N MET A 156 1.44 -8.21 16.94
CA MET A 156 1.93 -7.52 18.13
C MET A 156 1.05 -7.91 19.32
N LEU A 157 1.68 -8.37 20.38
CA LEU A 157 1.03 -8.51 21.68
C LEU A 157 1.11 -7.16 22.41
N LEU A 158 -0.04 -6.69 22.82
CA LEU A 158 -0.25 -5.47 23.61
C LEU A 158 -0.83 -5.87 24.97
N ILE A 159 -0.89 -4.95 25.92
CA ILE A 159 -1.53 -5.20 27.22
C ILE A 159 -3.00 -5.59 27.05
N ASN A 160 -3.70 -4.94 26.13
CA ASN A 160 -5.13 -5.13 25.89
C ASN A 160 -5.45 -6.38 25.03
N GLY A 161 -4.44 -7.04 24.49
CA GLY A 161 -4.62 -8.20 23.61
C GLY A 161 -3.68 -8.20 22.41
N THR A 162 -4.05 -8.94 21.39
CA THR A 162 -3.26 -9.08 20.16
C THR A 162 -3.84 -8.26 19.01
N ASP A 163 -2.95 -7.67 18.23
CA ASP A 163 -3.25 -7.02 16.96
C ASP A 163 -2.50 -7.76 15.85
N PHE A 164 -3.23 -8.27 14.86
CA PHE A 164 -2.67 -9.01 13.71
C PHE A 164 -3.17 -8.44 12.42
N ARG A 165 -2.24 -8.20 11.50
CA ARG A 165 -2.55 -7.78 10.12
C ARG A 165 -1.76 -8.62 9.13
N SER A 166 -2.42 -9.08 8.09
CA SER A 166 -1.75 -9.72 6.97
C SER A 166 -2.25 -9.21 5.64
N THR A 167 -1.37 -9.25 4.66
CA THR A 167 -1.68 -8.95 3.27
C THR A 167 -0.97 -9.95 2.38
N ALA A 168 -1.71 -10.62 1.53
CA ALA A 168 -1.19 -11.39 0.42
C ALA A 168 -1.57 -10.68 -0.88
N LYS A 169 -0.58 -10.37 -1.70
CA LYS A 169 -0.78 -9.71 -3.00
C LYS A 169 -0.12 -10.51 -4.10
N GLU A 170 -0.86 -10.79 -5.16
CA GLU A 170 -0.34 -11.31 -6.42
C GLU A 170 -0.64 -10.29 -7.52
N GLN A 171 0.36 -9.95 -8.31
CA GLN A 171 0.25 -8.96 -9.38
C GLN A 171 0.88 -9.50 -10.66
N VAL A 172 0.15 -9.40 -11.75
CA VAL A 172 0.68 -9.55 -13.10
C VAL A 172 0.68 -8.19 -13.78
N LYS A 173 1.84 -7.74 -14.24
CA LYS A 173 2.01 -6.47 -14.92
C LYS A 173 2.57 -6.68 -16.33
N LEU A 174 1.87 -6.18 -17.32
CA LEU A 174 2.30 -6.10 -18.71
C LEU A 174 2.65 -4.65 -19.05
N ARG A 175 3.85 -4.41 -19.54
CA ARG A 175 4.22 -3.17 -20.22
C ARG A 175 4.41 -3.49 -21.70
N TRP A 176 3.69 -2.77 -22.55
CA TRP A 176 3.77 -2.94 -23.99
C TRP A 176 3.89 -1.59 -24.72
N ASN A 177 5.02 -1.35 -25.36
CA ASN A 177 5.20 -0.22 -26.26
C ASN A 177 4.62 -0.59 -27.62
N LEU A 178 3.41 -0.13 -27.90
CA LEU A 178 2.69 -0.37 -29.17
C LEU A 178 3.49 0.19 -30.34
N ASN A 179 4.03 1.39 -30.15
CA ASN A 179 4.96 2.06 -31.05
C ASN A 179 5.84 3.05 -30.26
N LYS A 180 6.55 3.95 -30.95
CA LYS A 180 7.42 4.96 -30.32
C LYS A 180 6.67 6.02 -29.50
N LEU A 181 5.35 6.17 -29.73
CA LEU A 181 4.53 7.21 -29.12
C LEU A 181 3.56 6.66 -28.08
N PHE A 182 3.08 5.43 -28.24
CA PHE A 182 2.05 4.83 -27.40
C PHE A 182 2.56 3.65 -26.61
N MET A 183 2.23 3.64 -25.32
CA MET A 183 2.56 2.58 -24.36
C MET A 183 1.29 2.16 -23.62
N LEU A 184 1.05 0.86 -23.58
CA LEU A 184 0.02 0.21 -22.77
C LEU A 184 0.69 -0.40 -21.51
N ASN A 185 0.18 -0.04 -20.34
CA ASN A 185 0.42 -0.76 -19.09
C ASN A 185 -0.89 -1.43 -18.66
N SER A 186 -0.81 -2.70 -18.33
CA SER A 186 -1.94 -3.49 -17.84
C SER A 186 -1.52 -4.20 -16.56
N GLU A 187 -2.31 -4.09 -15.51
CA GLU A 187 -2.04 -4.69 -14.21
C GLU A 187 -3.28 -5.47 -13.76
N LEU A 188 -3.06 -6.71 -13.37
CA LEU A 188 -4.04 -7.57 -12.72
C LEU A 188 -3.54 -7.81 -11.30
N ASN A 189 -4.34 -7.46 -10.30
CA ASN A 189 -3.99 -7.55 -8.89
C ASN A 189 -5.02 -8.43 -8.18
N PHE A 190 -4.53 -9.37 -7.38
CA PHE A 190 -5.30 -10.18 -6.47
C PHE A 190 -4.76 -9.94 -5.07
N HIS A 191 -5.61 -9.43 -4.17
CA HIS A 191 -5.23 -9.14 -2.80
C HIS A 191 -6.11 -9.91 -1.83
N ALA A 192 -5.52 -10.41 -0.74
CA ALA A 192 -6.23 -10.81 0.45
C ALA A 192 -5.68 -10.00 1.63
N LYS A 193 -6.55 -9.30 2.33
CA LYS A 193 -6.22 -8.47 3.49
C LYS A 193 -6.96 -8.97 4.70
N GLN A 194 -6.25 -9.19 5.80
CA GLN A 194 -6.83 -9.58 7.08
C GLN A 194 -6.42 -8.59 8.17
N ASN A 195 -7.37 -8.22 8.97
CA ASN A 195 -7.17 -7.56 10.24
C ASN A 195 -7.87 -8.35 11.34
N SER A 196 -7.17 -8.63 12.42
CA SER A 196 -7.72 -9.34 13.58
C SER A 196 -7.19 -8.71 14.86
N SER A 197 -8.09 -8.25 15.70
CA SER A 197 -7.79 -7.65 17.00
C SER A 197 -8.63 -8.33 18.06
N THR A 198 -8.02 -8.73 19.18
CA THR A 198 -8.75 -9.35 20.28
C THR A 198 -9.41 -8.33 21.20
N TYR A 199 -8.94 -7.07 21.17
CA TYR A 199 -9.50 -5.96 21.99
C TYR A 199 -10.49 -5.08 21.22
N ALA A 200 -10.53 -5.20 19.89
CA ALA A 200 -11.38 -4.40 19.02
C ALA A 200 -11.96 -5.27 17.89
N SER A 201 -12.85 -6.21 18.26
CA SER A 201 -13.41 -7.20 17.33
C SER A 201 -14.22 -6.58 16.19
N SER A 202 -14.79 -5.39 16.37
CA SER A 202 -15.49 -4.62 15.33
C SER A 202 -14.59 -4.22 14.15
N ARG A 203 -13.27 -4.31 14.33
CA ARG A 203 -12.26 -4.02 13.29
C ARG A 203 -11.80 -5.25 12.54
N ASN A 204 -12.31 -6.43 12.88
CA ASN A 204 -11.89 -7.66 12.25
C ASN A 204 -12.53 -7.81 10.88
N PHE A 205 -11.71 -8.13 9.89
CA PHE A 205 -12.16 -8.41 8.53
C PHE A 205 -11.20 -9.33 7.79
N PHE A 206 -11.71 -9.97 6.75
CA PHE A 206 -10.94 -10.68 5.75
C PHE A 206 -11.46 -10.32 4.37
N ILE A 207 -10.79 -9.39 3.69
CA ILE A 207 -11.20 -8.83 2.40
C ILE A 207 -10.40 -9.47 1.28
N ILE A 208 -11.11 -10.04 0.30
CA ILE A 208 -10.56 -10.47 -0.99
C ILE A 208 -10.84 -9.37 -2.01
N GLU A 209 -9.81 -8.99 -2.75
CA GLU A 209 -9.86 -7.89 -3.71
C GLU A 209 -9.30 -8.33 -5.07
N ASN A 210 -10.06 -8.11 -6.14
CA ASN A 210 -9.70 -8.36 -7.53
C ASN A 210 -9.69 -7.05 -8.30
N GLU A 211 -8.51 -6.58 -8.69
CA GLU A 211 -8.36 -5.30 -9.39
C GLU A 211 -7.78 -5.51 -10.79
N ASN A 212 -8.43 -4.90 -11.78
CA ASN A 212 -7.96 -4.77 -13.15
C ASN A 212 -7.69 -3.30 -13.45
N LYS A 213 -6.46 -2.97 -13.85
CA LYS A 213 -6.04 -1.61 -14.13
C LYS A 213 -5.32 -1.54 -15.48
N HIS A 214 -5.77 -0.65 -16.36
CA HIS A 214 -5.22 -0.46 -17.69
C HIS A 214 -4.94 1.01 -17.94
N GLN A 215 -3.77 1.32 -18.46
CA GLN A 215 -3.36 2.68 -18.79
C GLN A 215 -2.77 2.73 -20.19
N LEU A 216 -3.38 3.53 -21.05
CA LEU A 216 -2.82 3.90 -22.35
C LEU A 216 -2.16 5.28 -22.25
N SER A 217 -0.88 5.35 -22.57
CA SER A 217 -0.10 6.58 -22.48
C SER A 217 0.39 6.99 -23.87
N TYR A 218 0.27 8.29 -24.19
CA TYR A 218 0.90 8.95 -25.31
C TYR A 218 2.13 9.73 -24.84
N GLN A 219 3.30 9.42 -25.36
CA GLN A 219 4.58 10.00 -24.98
C GLN A 219 5.42 10.35 -26.20
N PRO A 220 5.23 11.53 -26.82
CA PRO A 220 5.96 11.92 -28.03
C PRO A 220 7.45 12.16 -27.79
N ASN A 221 7.83 12.47 -26.55
CA ASN A 221 9.21 12.66 -26.13
C ASN A 221 9.36 12.38 -24.63
N THR A 222 10.58 12.46 -24.11
CA THR A 222 10.89 12.19 -22.69
C THR A 222 10.35 13.27 -21.72
N LEU A 223 9.91 14.41 -22.26
CA LEU A 223 9.48 15.58 -21.47
C LEU A 223 7.95 15.67 -21.31
N PHE A 224 7.19 14.96 -22.13
CA PHE A 224 5.73 15.03 -22.12
C PHE A 224 5.12 13.64 -22.19
N ARG A 225 4.17 13.38 -21.30
CA ARG A 225 3.32 12.18 -21.32
C ARG A 225 1.92 12.54 -20.84
N ILE A 226 0.93 12.06 -21.55
CA ILE A 226 -0.46 12.05 -21.14
C ILE A 226 -0.96 10.60 -21.17
N GLY A 227 -1.76 10.20 -20.20
CA GLY A 227 -2.33 8.86 -20.12
C GLY A 227 -3.81 8.89 -19.77
N ILE A 228 -4.53 7.93 -20.31
CA ILE A 228 -5.91 7.61 -19.90
C ILE A 228 -5.83 6.29 -19.14
N GLU A 229 -6.51 6.22 -18.00
CA GLU A 229 -6.51 5.08 -17.11
C GLU A 229 -7.94 4.60 -16.87
N GLY A 230 -8.14 3.29 -16.92
CA GLY A 230 -9.35 2.60 -16.46
C GLY A 230 -8.99 1.61 -15.35
N ARG A 231 -9.77 1.57 -14.28
CA ARG A 231 -9.64 0.63 -13.16
C ARG A 231 -11.00 0.08 -12.81
N TYR A 232 -11.07 -1.23 -12.63
CA TYR A 232 -12.19 -1.93 -12.04
C TYR A 232 -11.69 -2.72 -10.85
N ASN A 233 -12.34 -2.60 -9.71
CA ASN A 233 -11.95 -3.25 -8.48
C ASN A 233 -13.18 -3.83 -7.77
N GLU A 234 -13.14 -5.11 -7.49
CA GLU A 234 -14.14 -5.85 -6.73
C GLU A 234 -13.53 -6.24 -5.38
N LYS A 235 -14.23 -5.93 -4.29
CA LYS A 235 -13.84 -6.26 -2.92
C LYS A 235 -14.98 -6.98 -2.24
N ILE A 236 -14.66 -8.10 -1.60
CA ILE A 236 -15.62 -8.94 -0.86
C ILE A 236 -15.03 -9.20 0.52
N ASN A 237 -15.76 -8.83 1.56
CA ASN A 237 -15.45 -9.25 2.92
C ASN A 237 -16.02 -10.65 3.15
N ASP A 238 -15.28 -11.48 3.89
CA ASP A 238 -15.66 -12.87 4.19
C ASP A 238 -16.99 -12.92 4.97
N GLU A 239 -17.77 -13.97 4.74
CA GLU A 239 -19.08 -14.18 5.36
C GLU A 239 -19.02 -14.19 6.90
N ASN A 240 -17.92 -14.65 7.48
CA ASN A 240 -17.72 -14.66 8.93
C ASN A 240 -17.52 -13.26 9.52
N PHE A 241 -17.27 -12.26 8.67
CA PHE A 241 -17.01 -10.88 9.05
C PHE A 241 -18.03 -9.88 8.49
N GLY A 242 -19.12 -10.33 7.85
CA GLY A 242 -20.24 -9.46 7.45
C GLY A 242 -20.67 -9.57 5.99
N ASN A 243 -19.82 -10.12 5.08
CA ASN A 243 -20.14 -10.34 3.65
C ASN A 243 -20.43 -9.04 2.85
N GLU A 244 -19.86 -7.92 3.26
CA GLU A 244 -19.95 -6.67 2.50
C GLU A 244 -19.23 -6.80 1.16
N LYS A 245 -19.79 -6.12 0.14
CA LYS A 245 -19.25 -6.09 -1.22
C LYS A 245 -19.14 -4.67 -1.73
N ALA A 246 -18.01 -4.37 -2.34
CA ALA A 246 -17.77 -3.09 -2.99
C ALA A 246 -17.28 -3.29 -4.43
N TYR A 247 -17.86 -2.54 -5.36
CA TYR A 247 -17.47 -2.49 -6.76
C TYR A 247 -17.07 -1.07 -7.11
N LEU A 248 -15.79 -0.87 -7.45
CA LEU A 248 -15.25 0.44 -7.77
C LEU A 248 -14.87 0.48 -9.25
N THR A 249 -15.45 1.40 -9.99
CA THR A 249 -15.09 1.68 -11.37
C THR A 249 -14.48 3.07 -11.44
N GLN A 250 -13.26 3.18 -11.94
CA GLN A 250 -12.54 4.45 -12.05
C GLN A 250 -12.13 4.70 -13.49
N MET A 251 -12.29 5.94 -13.94
CA MET A 251 -11.68 6.48 -15.14
C MET A 251 -10.85 7.70 -14.78
N GLY A 252 -9.66 7.81 -15.35
CA GLY A 252 -8.73 8.88 -15.00
C GLY A 252 -7.91 9.36 -16.19
N ILE A 253 -7.45 10.60 -16.08
CA ILE A 253 -6.48 11.22 -16.98
C ILE A 253 -5.29 11.66 -16.15
N ASN A 254 -4.08 11.36 -16.60
CA ASN A 254 -2.86 11.81 -15.98
C ASN A 254 -1.97 12.53 -17.00
N LEU A 255 -1.33 13.60 -16.56
CA LEU A 255 -0.43 14.44 -17.34
C LEU A 255 0.90 14.57 -16.61
N ARG A 256 1.98 14.34 -17.33
CA ARG A 256 3.33 14.66 -16.87
C ARG A 256 4.04 15.52 -17.92
N LYS A 257 4.49 16.70 -17.50
CA LYS A 257 5.30 17.60 -18.34
C LYS A 257 6.54 18.01 -17.56
N SER A 258 7.70 17.77 -18.12
CA SER A 258 8.97 18.22 -17.54
C SER A 258 9.67 19.17 -18.52
N LYS A 259 10.48 20.07 -17.96
CA LYS A 259 11.37 20.94 -18.73
C LYS A 259 12.78 20.75 -18.19
N LYS A 260 13.74 20.46 -19.06
CA LYS A 260 15.10 20.03 -18.70
C LYS A 260 15.77 20.85 -17.57
N THR A 261 15.51 22.13 -17.50
CA THR A 261 16.21 23.04 -16.57
C THR A 261 15.32 23.73 -15.56
N SER A 262 13.99 23.66 -15.71
CA SER A 262 13.13 24.58 -14.95
C SER A 262 11.95 23.97 -14.22
N GLY A 263 11.60 22.69 -14.43
CA GLY A 263 10.52 22.16 -13.61
C GLY A 263 9.83 20.89 -14.09
N LEU A 264 8.90 20.42 -13.25
CA LEU A 264 8.07 19.25 -13.44
C LEU A 264 6.63 19.61 -13.06
N ILE A 265 5.68 19.22 -13.90
CA ILE A 265 4.24 19.27 -13.62
C ILE A 265 3.73 17.85 -13.71
N ASN A 266 3.07 17.37 -12.67
CA ASN A 266 2.23 16.19 -12.69
C ASN A 266 0.82 16.61 -12.32
N ALA A 267 -0.16 16.20 -13.11
CA ALA A 267 -1.57 16.40 -12.82
C ALA A 267 -2.33 15.09 -13.06
N ALA A 268 -3.32 14.82 -12.22
CA ALA A 268 -4.24 13.71 -12.39
C ALA A 268 -5.66 14.14 -12.03
N PHE A 269 -6.63 13.58 -12.73
CA PHE A 269 -8.05 13.73 -12.44
C PHE A 269 -8.71 12.37 -12.62
N ASN A 270 -9.50 11.94 -11.63
CA ASN A 270 -10.20 10.67 -11.66
C ASN A 270 -11.67 10.86 -11.29
N VAL A 271 -12.51 10.09 -11.95
CA VAL A 271 -13.90 9.86 -11.59
C VAL A 271 -14.02 8.43 -11.10
N VAL A 272 -14.51 8.24 -9.90
CA VAL A 272 -14.65 6.94 -9.24
C VAL A 272 -16.12 6.73 -8.90
N ASN A 273 -16.72 5.68 -9.44
CA ASN A 273 -18.08 5.26 -9.08
C ASN A 273 -17.99 4.03 -8.17
N ILE A 274 -18.66 4.06 -7.03
CA ILE A 274 -18.60 3.02 -6.01
C ILE A 274 -20.02 2.53 -5.70
N ASN A 275 -20.22 1.22 -5.90
CA ASN A 275 -21.40 0.50 -5.42
C ASN A 275 -21.01 -0.33 -4.21
N TYR A 276 -21.65 -0.10 -3.07
CA TYR A 276 -21.36 -0.74 -1.79
C TYR A 276 -22.66 -1.12 -1.07
N ASN A 277 -22.71 -2.33 -0.53
CA ASN A 277 -23.90 -2.85 0.15
C ASN A 277 -23.83 -2.83 1.69
N GLY A 278 -22.70 -2.35 2.27
CA GLY A 278 -22.49 -2.30 3.71
C GLY A 278 -22.71 -0.90 4.30
N ASN A 279 -22.41 -0.78 5.60
CA ASN A 279 -22.38 0.50 6.30
C ASN A 279 -21.09 1.28 5.95
N SER A 280 -21.21 2.42 5.27
CA SER A 280 -20.06 3.27 4.92
C SER A 280 -19.40 3.92 6.14
N ASN A 281 -20.13 4.09 7.26
CA ASN A 281 -19.61 4.60 8.52
C ASN A 281 -19.16 3.42 9.42
N SER A 282 -18.17 2.68 8.98
CA SER A 282 -17.57 1.56 9.71
C SER A 282 -16.12 1.37 9.28
N THR A 283 -15.30 0.67 10.10
CA THR A 283 -13.92 0.30 9.74
C THR A 283 -13.86 -0.42 8.40
N ILE A 284 -14.77 -1.36 8.17
CA ILE A 284 -14.85 -2.13 6.93
C ILE A 284 -15.23 -1.22 5.76
N GLY A 285 -16.23 -0.35 5.96
CA GLY A 285 -16.63 0.66 4.97
C GLY A 285 -15.46 1.57 4.59
N TYR A 286 -14.74 2.09 5.54
CA TYR A 286 -13.56 2.93 5.30
C TYR A 286 -12.49 2.23 4.47
N GLU A 287 -12.16 0.97 4.79
CA GLU A 287 -11.17 0.16 4.05
C GLU A 287 -11.66 -0.20 2.64
N MET A 288 -12.91 -0.62 2.49
CA MET A 288 -13.46 -1.07 1.20
C MET A 288 -13.72 0.08 0.23
N LEU A 289 -14.13 1.25 0.74
CA LEU A 289 -14.43 2.45 -0.05
C LEU A 289 -13.17 3.30 -0.35
N GLU A 290 -12.00 2.93 0.16
CA GLU A 290 -10.76 3.70 0.01
C GLU A 290 -10.91 5.15 0.53
N GLY A 291 -11.62 5.34 1.65
CA GLY A 291 -11.88 6.64 2.26
C GLY A 291 -12.80 7.56 1.45
N LEU A 292 -13.42 7.04 0.38
CA LEU A 292 -14.43 7.72 -0.42
C LEU A 292 -15.83 7.37 0.09
N GLN A 293 -16.87 7.81 -0.62
CA GLN A 293 -18.26 7.51 -0.30
C GLN A 293 -18.91 6.68 -1.42
N PRO A 294 -19.97 5.91 -1.14
CA PRO A 294 -20.78 5.29 -2.18
C PRO A 294 -21.27 6.31 -3.20
N GLY A 295 -21.44 5.89 -4.46
CA GLY A 295 -21.82 6.75 -5.57
C GLY A 295 -20.63 7.35 -6.31
N THR A 296 -20.84 8.54 -6.91
CA THR A 296 -19.83 9.18 -7.76
C THR A 296 -18.90 10.09 -6.97
N ASN A 297 -17.61 9.85 -7.12
CA ASN A 297 -16.53 10.60 -6.48
C ASN A 297 -15.61 11.18 -7.54
N PHE A 298 -15.07 12.36 -7.26
CA PHE A 298 -14.05 13.02 -8.06
C PHE A 298 -12.80 13.22 -7.22
N THR A 299 -11.65 12.89 -7.78
CA THR A 299 -10.34 13.17 -7.14
C THR A 299 -9.43 13.85 -8.13
N TRP A 300 -8.65 14.83 -7.67
CA TRP A 300 -7.66 15.52 -8.50
C TRP A 300 -6.41 15.82 -7.70
N GLN A 301 -5.31 15.84 -8.42
CA GLN A 301 -4.00 16.10 -7.87
C GLN A 301 -3.19 16.95 -8.83
N LEU A 302 -2.50 17.95 -8.31
CA LEU A 302 -1.53 18.78 -9.02
C LEU A 302 -0.25 18.87 -8.19
N ASN A 303 0.86 18.48 -8.79
CA ASN A 303 2.20 18.67 -8.24
C ASN A 303 3.01 19.48 -9.23
N LEU A 304 3.46 20.66 -8.81
CA LEU A 304 4.31 21.54 -9.57
C LEU A 304 5.64 21.72 -8.85
N GLN A 305 6.72 21.41 -9.52
CA GLN A 305 8.07 21.76 -9.08
C GLN A 305 8.66 22.72 -10.10
N ARG A 306 9.18 23.86 -9.65
CA ARG A 306 9.79 24.86 -10.53
C ARG A 306 11.07 25.41 -9.91
N LYS A 307 12.13 25.40 -10.69
CA LYS A 307 13.36 26.15 -10.37
C LYS A 307 13.14 27.60 -10.72
N MET A 308 13.09 28.48 -9.71
CA MET A 308 12.81 29.92 -9.87
C MET A 308 14.08 30.69 -10.20
N ALA A 309 15.21 30.33 -9.58
CA ALA A 309 16.53 30.85 -9.80
C ALA A 309 17.55 29.72 -9.64
N ASN A 310 18.83 30.02 -9.84
CA ASN A 310 19.87 28.97 -9.76
C ASN A 310 19.83 28.17 -8.43
N ASN A 311 19.47 28.84 -7.34
CA ASN A 311 19.50 28.28 -5.99
C ASN A 311 18.12 28.22 -5.31
N ILE A 312 17.01 28.52 -6.03
CA ILE A 312 15.67 28.56 -5.44
C ILE A 312 14.75 27.61 -6.20
N GLN A 313 14.12 26.71 -5.46
CA GLN A 313 13.12 25.77 -5.96
C GLN A 313 11.78 25.98 -5.25
N LEU A 314 10.72 26.13 -6.03
CA LEU A 314 9.33 26.14 -5.58
C LEU A 314 8.72 24.76 -5.81
N THR A 315 8.06 24.21 -4.80
CA THR A 315 7.20 23.03 -4.91
C THR A 315 5.80 23.42 -4.45
N LEU A 316 4.80 23.12 -5.27
CA LEU A 316 3.38 23.28 -4.96
C LEU A 316 2.71 21.93 -5.09
N ASN A 317 2.02 21.50 -4.04
CA ASN A 317 1.17 20.33 -4.03
C ASN A 317 -0.27 20.77 -3.79
N TYR A 318 -1.19 20.30 -4.60
CA TYR A 318 -2.60 20.58 -4.44
C TYR A 318 -3.39 19.30 -4.75
N ASN A 319 -4.23 18.90 -3.81
CA ASN A 319 -5.12 17.75 -3.94
C ASN A 319 -6.54 18.19 -3.64
N GLY A 320 -7.49 17.52 -4.25
CA GLY A 320 -8.88 17.73 -3.92
C GLY A 320 -9.70 16.48 -4.16
N ARG A 321 -10.81 16.41 -3.46
CA ARG A 321 -11.81 15.36 -3.64
C ARG A 321 -13.21 15.89 -3.41
N LYS A 322 -14.16 15.29 -4.10
CA LYS A 322 -15.59 15.54 -3.93
C LYS A 322 -16.33 14.21 -4.03
N SER A 323 -17.09 13.88 -3.01
CA SER A 323 -18.10 12.82 -3.02
C SER A 323 -19.50 13.45 -3.16
N SER A 324 -20.49 12.68 -3.60
CA SER A 324 -21.82 13.19 -3.98
C SER A 324 -22.47 14.08 -2.92
N GLU A 325 -22.41 13.71 -1.65
CA GLU A 325 -23.11 14.38 -0.54
C GLU A 325 -22.19 15.15 0.42
N VAL A 326 -20.88 15.04 0.24
CA VAL A 326 -19.88 15.65 1.13
C VAL A 326 -19.37 16.95 0.51
N LYS A 327 -19.08 17.96 1.33
CA LYS A 327 -18.42 19.19 0.88
C LYS A 327 -17.09 18.87 0.18
N THR A 328 -16.80 19.62 -0.87
CA THR A 328 -15.50 19.49 -1.56
C THR A 328 -14.35 19.78 -0.59
N ILE A 329 -13.39 18.89 -0.56
CA ILE A 329 -12.21 19.03 0.27
C ILE A 329 -11.04 19.43 -0.64
N HIS A 330 -10.33 20.47 -0.24
CA HIS A 330 -9.16 20.98 -0.90
C HIS A 330 -7.99 21.03 0.07
N THR A 331 -6.87 20.47 -0.32
CA THR A 331 -5.64 20.52 0.45
C THR A 331 -4.52 21.01 -0.43
N GLY A 332 -3.65 21.86 0.11
CA GLY A 332 -2.52 22.40 -0.65
C GLY A 332 -1.38 22.81 0.24
N GLY A 333 -0.18 22.70 -0.29
CA GLY A 333 1.05 23.11 0.37
C GLY A 333 2.01 23.76 -0.62
N ILE A 334 2.67 24.79 -0.18
CA ILE A 334 3.72 25.48 -0.93
C ILE A 334 5.01 25.38 -0.13
N GLN A 335 6.07 24.90 -0.75
CA GLN A 335 7.40 24.84 -0.18
C GLN A 335 8.37 25.60 -1.06
N LEU A 336 9.09 26.55 -0.46
CA LEU A 336 10.22 27.23 -1.07
C LEU A 336 11.52 26.70 -0.45
N ARG A 337 12.41 26.19 -1.27
CA ARG A 337 13.72 25.67 -0.83
C ARG A 337 14.82 26.48 -1.48
N ALA A 338 15.69 27.06 -0.66
CA ALA A 338 16.91 27.74 -1.09
C ALA A 338 18.12 26.84 -0.83
N PHE A 339 19.06 26.79 -1.77
CA PHE A 339 20.33 26.08 -1.67
C PHE A 339 21.44 27.15 -1.62
N PHE A 340 22.23 27.15 -0.57
CA PHE A 340 23.32 28.08 -0.34
C PHE A 340 24.66 27.42 -0.58
#